data_145bf0920369b6371b70a238a7347cf8
#
_entry.id   145bf0920369b6371b70a238a7347cf8
#
_cell.length_a   1.000
_cell.length_b   1.000
_cell.length_c   1.000
_cell.angle_alpha   90.00
_cell.angle_beta   90.00
_cell.angle_gamma   90.00
#
_symmetry.space_group_name_H-M   'P 1'
#
loop_
_entity.id
_entity.type
_entity.pdbx_description
1 polymer ?
#
loop_
_entity_poly.entity_id
_entity_poly.type
_entity_poly.pdbx_seq_one_letter_code
_entity_poly.pdbx_strand_id
1 'polypeptide(L)'
;KASGTIGLTNMKLKMQDMPDVDIKKSLFTFTPKYLQLSETTVNIGKNDITADSRFENYIGYALKGTTLKGTLNIHSNYFNLNDFMTASTDSVATTEAAATDSTAIAGVIEVPRNIDFQMDANLKQVLFDKMTFNNMNGKLIVKDGKVDMKNLSMGTMSGNVVMNGYYSTANAKKPEMKAGFKLSDISFSQAY
;
A
#
# COMPACT_ATOMS: atom_id res chain seq x y z
N LYS A 1 9.72 30.54 -2.14
CA LYS A 1 8.84 29.35 -2.23
C LYS A 1 9.21 28.64 -3.52
N ALA A 2 9.72 27.40 -3.43
CA ALA A 2 10.07 26.61 -4.59
C ALA A 2 8.88 25.72 -4.98
N SER A 3 8.56 25.65 -6.26
CA SER A 3 7.62 24.71 -6.84
C SER A 3 8.07 24.36 -8.24
N GLY A 4 7.72 23.18 -8.69
CA GLY A 4 8.07 22.72 -10.03
C GLY A 4 7.37 21.44 -10.39
N THR A 5 7.54 21.06 -11.64
CA THR A 5 7.03 19.80 -12.18
C THR A 5 8.16 19.10 -12.93
N ILE A 6 8.28 17.80 -12.72
CA ILE A 6 9.26 16.93 -13.38
C ILE A 6 8.48 15.81 -14.08
N GLY A 7 8.63 15.73 -15.39
CA GLY A 7 8.14 14.60 -16.17
C GLY A 7 9.21 13.52 -16.26
N LEU A 8 8.85 12.29 -15.93
CA LEU A 8 9.68 11.11 -16.09
C LEU A 8 9.10 10.25 -17.20
N THR A 9 9.95 9.77 -18.10
CA THR A 9 9.52 8.91 -19.21
C THR A 9 10.59 7.88 -19.48
N ASN A 10 10.18 6.62 -19.58
CA ASN A 10 11.05 5.49 -19.93
C ASN A 10 12.30 5.38 -19.02
N MET A 11 12.12 5.59 -17.72
CA MET A 11 13.19 5.51 -16.75
C MET A 11 13.22 4.12 -16.10
N LYS A 12 14.39 3.50 -16.09
CA LYS A 12 14.61 2.20 -15.44
C LYS A 12 15.48 2.39 -14.20
N LEU A 13 15.03 1.81 -13.10
CA LEU A 13 15.75 1.80 -11.84
C LEU A 13 16.01 0.35 -11.45
N LYS A 14 17.26 0.06 -11.11
CA LYS A 14 17.64 -1.21 -10.49
C LYS A 14 17.99 -0.92 -9.04
N MET A 15 17.32 -1.60 -8.13
CA MET A 15 17.60 -1.53 -6.71
C MET A 15 18.04 -2.91 -6.23
N GLN A 16 18.94 -2.93 -5.28
CA GLN A 16 19.37 -4.17 -4.64
C GLN A 16 18.16 -4.73 -3.85
N ASP A 17 17.91 -6.02 -3.94
CA ASP A 17 16.84 -6.73 -3.21
C ASP A 17 15.39 -6.33 -3.54
N MET A 18 15.20 -5.60 -4.64
CA MET A 18 13.85 -5.27 -5.16
C MET A 18 13.72 -5.62 -6.64
N PRO A 19 12.50 -5.96 -7.12
CA PRO A 19 12.28 -6.12 -8.55
C PRO A 19 12.64 -4.86 -9.34
N ASP A 20 13.10 -5.03 -10.58
CA ASP A 20 13.38 -3.92 -11.49
C ASP A 20 12.17 -3.00 -11.62
N VAL A 21 12.39 -1.69 -11.52
CA VAL A 21 11.36 -0.66 -11.66
C VAL A 21 11.49 0.01 -13.02
N ASP A 22 10.45 -0.07 -13.83
CA ASP A 22 10.38 0.53 -15.16
C ASP A 22 9.25 1.57 -15.19
N ILE A 23 9.61 2.85 -15.04
CA ILE A 23 8.69 3.97 -15.09
C ILE A 23 8.43 4.30 -16.56
N LYS A 24 7.25 3.97 -17.06
CA LYS A 24 6.84 4.29 -18.43
C LYS A 24 6.55 5.78 -18.56
N LYS A 25 5.81 6.32 -17.60
CA LYS A 25 5.45 7.72 -17.50
C LYS A 25 5.16 8.09 -16.05
N SER A 26 5.55 9.27 -15.63
CA SER A 26 5.10 9.87 -14.38
C SER A 26 5.27 11.39 -14.44
N LEU A 27 4.28 12.10 -13.95
CA LEU A 27 4.34 13.55 -13.75
C LEU A 27 4.41 13.83 -12.24
N PHE A 28 5.55 14.32 -11.82
CA PHE A 28 5.84 14.64 -10.43
C PHE A 28 5.76 16.17 -10.23
N THR A 29 4.80 16.63 -9.44
CA THR A 29 4.65 18.04 -9.07
C THR A 29 4.98 18.24 -7.61
N PHE A 30 5.85 19.19 -7.31
CA PHE A 30 6.19 19.55 -5.94
C PHE A 30 5.91 21.03 -5.67
N THR A 31 5.39 21.29 -4.49
CA THR A 31 5.12 22.63 -3.97
C THR A 31 5.44 22.64 -2.47
N PRO A 32 5.58 23.78 -1.78
CA PRO A 32 5.74 23.76 -0.32
C PRO A 32 4.59 23.13 0.45
N LYS A 33 3.42 22.92 -0.19
CA LYS A 33 2.22 22.38 0.45
C LYS A 33 2.02 20.89 0.19
N TYR A 34 2.39 20.42 -1.00
CA TYR A 34 2.14 19.05 -1.42
C TYR A 34 3.16 18.53 -2.43
N LEU A 35 3.31 17.22 -2.46
CA LEU A 35 3.84 16.43 -3.56
C LEU A 35 2.69 15.72 -4.26
N GLN A 36 2.71 15.67 -5.58
CA GLN A 36 1.72 14.95 -6.37
C GLN A 36 2.41 14.11 -7.43
N LEU A 37 2.00 12.85 -7.53
CA LEU A 37 2.28 11.97 -8.66
C LEU A 37 1.00 11.85 -9.47
N SER A 38 1.06 12.13 -10.75
CA SER A 38 -0.06 11.98 -11.67
C SER A 38 0.38 11.31 -12.95
N GLU A 39 -0.57 10.70 -13.65
CA GLU A 39 -0.32 9.96 -14.89
C GLU A 39 0.80 8.92 -14.74
N THR A 40 0.95 8.35 -13.55
CA THR A 40 2.04 7.42 -13.26
C THR A 40 1.70 6.03 -13.78
N THR A 41 2.53 5.52 -14.66
CA THR A 41 2.50 4.13 -15.14
C THR A 41 3.88 3.54 -14.91
N VAL A 42 3.94 2.50 -14.10
CA VAL A 42 5.18 1.84 -13.69
C VAL A 42 5.01 0.33 -13.70
N ASN A 43 6.04 -0.38 -14.13
CA ASN A 43 6.15 -1.81 -13.91
C ASN A 43 7.19 -2.06 -12.80
N ILE A 44 6.85 -2.88 -11.83
CA ILE A 44 7.74 -3.34 -10.77
C ILE A 44 7.84 -4.86 -10.92
N GLY A 45 8.92 -5.34 -11.52
CA GLY A 45 8.99 -6.71 -12.00
C GLY A 45 7.88 -7.00 -13.01
N LYS A 46 6.95 -7.91 -12.66
CA LYS A 46 5.78 -8.25 -13.48
C LYS A 46 4.53 -7.42 -13.15
N ASN A 47 4.58 -6.65 -12.08
CA ASN A 47 3.44 -5.85 -11.60
C ASN A 47 3.26 -4.61 -12.48
N ASP A 48 2.12 -4.48 -13.13
CA ASP A 48 1.74 -3.30 -13.91
C ASP A 48 0.90 -2.37 -13.02
N ILE A 49 1.41 -1.19 -12.74
CA ILE A 49 0.79 -0.26 -11.81
C ILE A 49 0.52 1.06 -12.51
N THR A 50 -0.72 1.51 -12.46
CA THR A 50 -1.10 2.89 -12.76
C THR A 50 -1.55 3.54 -11.46
N ALA A 51 -0.99 4.71 -11.14
CA ALA A 51 -1.24 5.35 -9.86
C ALA A 51 -1.29 6.86 -9.97
N ASP A 52 -2.20 7.44 -9.18
CA ASP A 52 -2.23 8.87 -8.87
C ASP A 52 -2.17 9.03 -7.36
N SER A 53 -1.32 9.92 -6.88
CA SER A 53 -1.16 10.17 -5.45
C SER A 53 -0.93 11.64 -5.15
N ARG A 54 -1.31 12.05 -3.95
CA ARG A 54 -1.03 13.37 -3.40
C ARG A 54 -0.65 13.24 -1.94
N PHE A 55 0.46 13.86 -1.57
CA PHE A 55 0.97 13.90 -0.21
C PHE A 55 1.04 15.33 0.28
N GLU A 56 0.40 15.59 1.40
CA GLU A 56 0.41 16.90 2.07
C GLU A 56 1.25 16.85 3.33
N ASN A 57 1.77 18.01 3.72
CA ASN A 57 2.63 18.15 4.90
C ASN A 57 3.93 17.33 4.84
N TYR A 58 4.41 17.02 3.65
CA TYR A 58 5.60 16.17 3.46
C TYR A 58 6.87 16.79 4.05
N ILE A 59 7.02 18.12 3.98
CA ILE A 59 8.16 18.84 4.59
C ILE A 59 8.11 18.74 6.12
N GLY A 60 6.94 18.94 6.70
CA GLY A 60 6.74 18.79 8.14
C GLY A 60 7.00 17.36 8.61
N TYR A 61 6.57 16.37 7.81
CA TYR A 61 6.85 14.96 8.07
C TYR A 61 8.37 14.68 8.05
N ALA A 62 9.06 15.09 6.98
CA ALA A 62 10.48 14.80 6.80
C ALA A 62 11.40 15.51 7.83
N LEU A 63 11.06 16.75 8.22
CA LEU A 63 11.93 17.56 9.09
C LEU A 63 11.53 17.56 10.56
N LYS A 64 10.27 17.23 10.87
CA LYS A 64 9.71 17.37 12.23
C LYS A 64 8.94 16.14 12.70
N GLY A 65 8.84 15.08 11.88
CA GLY A 65 8.08 13.88 12.21
C GLY A 65 6.56 14.10 12.37
N THR A 66 6.02 15.21 11.84
CA THR A 66 4.58 15.49 11.89
C THR A 66 3.80 14.55 10.96
N THR A 67 2.49 14.51 11.07
CA THR A 67 1.67 13.60 10.29
C THR A 67 1.75 13.89 8.79
N LEU A 68 2.15 12.89 8.00
CA LEU A 68 2.02 12.86 6.55
C LEU A 68 0.57 12.54 6.19
N LYS A 69 -0.06 13.41 5.41
CA LYS A 69 -1.39 13.15 4.86
C LYS A 69 -1.30 12.78 3.40
N GLY A 70 -2.14 11.86 2.95
CA GLY A 70 -2.06 11.47 1.55
C GLY A 70 -3.25 10.69 1.04
N THR A 71 -3.33 10.68 -0.29
CA THR A 71 -4.25 9.85 -1.06
C THR A 71 -3.49 9.09 -2.12
N LEU A 72 -3.92 7.87 -2.41
CA LEU A 72 -3.41 7.03 -3.49
C LEU A 72 -4.59 6.35 -4.18
N ASN A 73 -4.68 6.50 -5.50
CA ASN A 73 -5.51 5.65 -6.34
C ASN A 73 -4.58 4.72 -7.10
N ILE A 74 -4.84 3.43 -7.03
CA ILE A 74 -4.02 2.41 -7.69
C ILE A 74 -4.87 1.50 -8.56
N HIS A 75 -4.41 1.28 -9.78
CA HIS A 75 -4.94 0.29 -10.71
C HIS A 75 -3.84 -0.64 -11.17
N SER A 76 -4.17 -1.93 -11.31
CA SER A 76 -3.26 -2.93 -11.86
C SER A 76 -4.06 -4.04 -12.54
N ASN A 77 -3.54 -4.58 -13.65
CA ASN A 77 -4.10 -5.79 -14.23
C ASN A 77 -3.52 -7.05 -13.56
N TYR A 78 -2.26 -6.97 -13.13
CA TYR A 78 -1.58 -8.05 -12.41
C TYR A 78 -0.76 -7.50 -11.27
N PHE A 79 -1.05 -7.93 -10.05
CA PHE A 79 -0.38 -7.49 -8.82
C PHE A 79 0.01 -8.70 -7.97
N ASN A 80 1.29 -9.01 -7.92
CA ASN A 80 1.83 -10.05 -7.05
C ASN A 80 2.26 -9.44 -5.71
N LEU A 81 1.44 -9.59 -4.70
CA LEU A 81 1.70 -9.04 -3.38
C LEU A 81 2.95 -9.65 -2.73
N ASN A 82 3.31 -10.89 -3.10
CA ASN A 82 4.49 -11.56 -2.56
C ASN A 82 5.79 -10.83 -2.91
N ASP A 83 5.86 -10.16 -4.08
CA ASP A 83 7.04 -9.41 -4.51
C ASP A 83 7.34 -8.22 -3.60
N PHE A 84 6.37 -7.75 -2.83
CA PHE A 84 6.50 -6.62 -1.90
C PHE A 84 6.64 -7.06 -0.43
N MET A 85 6.26 -8.28 -0.10
CA MET A 85 6.34 -8.80 1.27
C MET A 85 7.77 -9.20 1.65
N THR A 86 8.53 -9.75 0.73
CA THR A 86 9.93 -10.12 0.95
C THR A 86 10.83 -8.92 1.18
N ALA A 87 10.54 -7.78 0.54
CA ALA A 87 11.26 -6.52 0.73
C ALA A 87 11.02 -5.88 2.12
N SER A 88 9.93 -6.23 2.80
CA SER A 88 9.58 -5.65 4.10
C SER A 88 10.32 -6.28 5.28
N THR A 89 10.94 -7.45 5.10
CA THR A 89 11.69 -8.12 6.16
C THR A 89 13.13 -7.62 6.30
N ASP A 90 13.70 -6.98 5.25
CA ASP A 90 15.08 -6.47 5.27
C ASP A 90 15.21 -4.94 5.19
N SER A 91 14.12 -4.21 4.94
CA SER A 91 14.14 -2.76 4.81
C SER A 91 13.55 -2.04 6.02
N VAL A 92 14.07 -2.30 7.21
CA VAL A 92 14.15 -1.23 8.21
C VAL A 92 15.40 -0.42 7.86
N ALA A 93 15.34 0.32 6.75
CA ALA A 93 16.35 1.32 6.46
C ALA A 93 16.27 2.38 7.56
N THR A 94 17.25 2.33 8.43
CA THR A 94 17.66 3.33 9.39
C THR A 94 17.53 4.75 8.84
N THR A 95 16.37 5.38 9.10
CA THR A 95 16.39 6.79 9.40
C THR A 95 16.48 6.87 10.93
N GLU A 96 17.66 7.22 11.42
CA GLU A 96 17.88 7.55 12.83
C GLU A 96 16.90 8.64 13.23
N ALA A 97 15.83 8.24 13.92
CA ALA A 97 15.01 9.11 14.72
C ALA A 97 14.50 8.30 15.91
N ALA A 98 15.19 8.48 17.02
CA ALA A 98 14.81 8.16 18.40
C ALA A 98 14.46 6.69 18.69
N ALA A 99 15.46 5.97 19.23
CA ALA A 99 15.28 4.75 19.97
C ALA A 99 14.18 4.90 21.04
N THR A 100 13.06 4.25 20.82
CA THR A 100 12.16 3.87 21.90
C THR A 100 12.03 2.35 21.86
N ASP A 101 12.33 1.77 23.01
CA ASP A 101 12.33 0.37 23.40
C ASP A 101 11.23 -0.44 22.71
N SER A 102 11.54 -1.04 21.54
CA SER A 102 10.62 -1.90 20.79
C SER A 102 11.02 -3.35 21.06
N THR A 103 10.43 -3.96 22.07
CA THR A 103 10.32 -5.42 22.10
C THR A 103 9.39 -5.83 20.94
N ALA A 104 9.94 -5.95 19.73
CA ALA A 104 9.22 -6.44 18.58
C ALA A 104 8.73 -7.86 18.84
N ILE A 105 7.44 -8.05 18.97
CA ILE A 105 6.82 -9.39 18.95
C ILE A 105 7.00 -9.87 17.51
N ALA A 106 7.76 -10.94 17.31
CA ALA A 106 8.02 -11.52 16.00
C ALA A 106 6.69 -11.76 15.25
N GLY A 107 6.52 -11.14 14.07
CA GLY A 107 5.34 -11.30 13.22
C GLY A 107 4.30 -10.16 13.31
N VAL A 108 4.47 -9.14 14.13
CA VAL A 108 3.57 -7.97 14.18
C VAL A 108 4.05 -6.90 13.20
N ILE A 109 3.23 -6.54 12.21
CA ILE A 109 3.49 -5.43 11.29
C ILE A 109 3.00 -4.15 11.98
N GLU A 110 3.93 -3.30 12.41
CA GLU A 110 3.56 -2.05 13.07
C GLU A 110 3.02 -1.04 12.05
N VAL A 111 1.83 -0.50 12.33
CA VAL A 111 1.21 0.55 11.53
C VAL A 111 1.69 1.91 12.02
N PRO A 112 2.30 2.76 11.15
CA PRO A 112 2.79 4.07 11.55
C PRO A 112 1.67 4.96 12.08
N ARG A 113 1.97 5.72 13.15
CA ARG A 113 1.01 6.62 13.79
C ARG A 113 0.98 8.02 13.18
N ASN A 114 2.08 8.41 12.55
CA ASN A 114 2.24 9.72 11.93
C ASN A 114 1.89 9.71 10.43
N ILE A 115 0.94 8.85 10.05
CA ILE A 115 0.39 8.77 8.70
C ILE A 115 -1.13 8.91 8.80
N ASP A 116 -1.72 9.73 7.93
CA ASP A 116 -3.15 9.85 7.66
C ASP A 116 -3.35 9.69 6.17
N PHE A 117 -3.58 8.45 5.74
CA PHE A 117 -3.49 8.04 4.34
C PHE A 117 -4.72 7.27 3.90
N GLN A 118 -5.25 7.61 2.73
CA GLN A 118 -6.35 6.89 2.11
C GLN A 118 -5.91 6.31 0.78
N MET A 119 -6.15 5.02 0.59
CA MET A 119 -5.89 4.32 -0.66
C MET A 119 -7.18 3.73 -1.20
N ASP A 120 -7.45 4.00 -2.47
CA ASP A 120 -8.47 3.34 -3.27
C ASP A 120 -7.77 2.39 -4.27
N ALA A 121 -8.09 1.10 -4.20
CA ALA A 121 -7.48 0.08 -5.03
C ALA A 121 -8.47 -0.54 -5.99
N ASN A 122 -8.03 -0.77 -7.24
CA ASN A 122 -8.75 -1.53 -8.27
C ASN A 122 -7.74 -2.43 -8.98
N LEU A 123 -7.70 -3.70 -8.59
CA LEU A 123 -6.71 -4.67 -9.02
C LEU A 123 -7.42 -5.84 -9.68
N LYS A 124 -7.17 -6.09 -10.97
CA LYS A 124 -7.88 -7.16 -11.70
C LYS A 124 -7.47 -8.55 -11.26
N GLN A 125 -6.18 -8.77 -11.05
CA GLN A 125 -5.66 -10.02 -10.55
C GLN A 125 -4.62 -9.75 -9.46
N VAL A 126 -4.82 -10.34 -8.30
CA VAL A 126 -3.88 -10.25 -7.17
C VAL A 126 -3.42 -11.65 -6.80
N LEU A 127 -2.12 -11.85 -6.76
CA LEU A 127 -1.50 -13.05 -6.25
C LEU A 127 -1.00 -12.79 -4.82
N PHE A 128 -1.47 -13.59 -3.86
CA PHE A 128 -1.04 -13.55 -2.47
C PHE A 128 -0.83 -14.97 -1.96
N ASP A 129 0.40 -15.27 -1.53
CA ASP A 129 0.86 -16.63 -1.28
C ASP A 129 0.60 -17.51 -2.52
N LYS A 130 -0.20 -18.54 -2.42
CA LYS A 130 -0.61 -19.43 -3.51
C LYS A 130 -2.04 -19.14 -4.01
N MET A 131 -2.69 -18.12 -3.46
CA MET A 131 -4.06 -17.76 -3.79
C MET A 131 -4.10 -16.68 -4.87
N THR A 132 -5.05 -16.82 -5.78
CA THR A 132 -5.35 -15.80 -6.79
C THR A 132 -6.71 -15.20 -6.50
N PHE A 133 -6.73 -13.89 -6.35
CA PHE A 133 -7.95 -13.10 -6.20
C PHE A 133 -8.20 -12.29 -7.47
N ASN A 134 -9.43 -12.24 -7.92
CA ASN A 134 -9.82 -11.50 -9.11
C ASN A 134 -10.69 -10.30 -8.75
N ASN A 135 -10.55 -9.22 -9.52
CA ASN A 135 -11.35 -8.00 -9.37
C ASN A 135 -11.38 -7.47 -7.92
N MET A 136 -10.20 -7.38 -7.31
CA MET A 136 -10.07 -6.82 -5.97
C MET A 136 -10.29 -5.31 -6.03
N ASN A 137 -11.28 -4.84 -5.28
CA ASN A 137 -11.61 -3.42 -5.15
C ASN A 137 -11.84 -3.11 -3.69
N GLY A 138 -11.44 -1.91 -3.26
CA GLY A 138 -11.71 -1.48 -1.90
C GLY A 138 -10.94 -0.25 -1.50
N LYS A 139 -11.24 0.19 -0.30
CA LYS A 139 -10.62 1.34 0.33
C LYS A 139 -9.88 0.94 1.59
N LEU A 140 -8.63 1.39 1.71
CA LEU A 140 -7.82 1.30 2.92
C LEU A 140 -7.62 2.70 3.49
N ILE A 141 -7.79 2.85 4.80
CA ILE A 141 -7.51 4.09 5.51
C ILE A 141 -6.50 3.77 6.59
N VAL A 142 -5.32 4.38 6.51
CA VAL A 142 -4.25 4.22 7.49
C VAL A 142 -4.18 5.48 8.32
N LYS A 143 -4.43 5.37 9.62
CA LYS A 143 -4.41 6.51 10.52
C LYS A 143 -4.19 6.07 11.97
N ASP A 144 -3.39 6.85 12.70
CA ASP A 144 -3.17 6.69 14.15
C ASP A 144 -2.80 5.25 14.57
N GLY A 145 -1.95 4.58 13.80
CA GLY A 145 -1.54 3.20 14.06
C GLY A 145 -2.60 2.15 13.74
N LYS A 146 -3.56 2.47 12.87
CA LYS A 146 -4.66 1.62 12.48
C LYS A 146 -4.84 1.59 10.95
N VAL A 147 -5.17 0.44 10.41
CA VAL A 147 -5.61 0.25 9.02
C VAL A 147 -7.07 -0.16 9.05
N ASP A 148 -7.96 0.68 8.55
CA ASP A 148 -9.36 0.33 8.29
C ASP A 148 -9.51 -0.16 6.85
N MET A 149 -10.13 -1.31 6.69
CA MET A 149 -10.47 -1.95 5.41
C MET A 149 -11.97 -1.78 5.16
N LYS A 150 -12.33 -1.08 4.08
CA LYS A 150 -13.73 -0.78 3.77
C LYS A 150 -14.12 -1.36 2.42
N ASN A 151 -15.15 -2.21 2.45
CA ASN A 151 -15.72 -2.85 1.25
C ASN A 151 -14.66 -3.47 0.35
N LEU A 152 -13.67 -4.14 0.96
CA LEU A 152 -12.65 -4.85 0.21
C LEU A 152 -13.30 -6.09 -0.42
N SER A 153 -13.70 -5.96 -1.67
CA SER A 153 -14.34 -7.02 -2.46
C SER A 153 -13.31 -7.72 -3.33
N MET A 154 -13.44 -9.02 -3.46
CA MET A 154 -12.59 -9.84 -4.31
C MET A 154 -13.31 -11.09 -4.77
N GLY A 155 -13.07 -11.47 -6.02
CA GLY A 155 -13.49 -12.76 -6.58
C GLY A 155 -12.46 -13.84 -6.27
N THR A 156 -12.94 -15.03 -5.95
CA THR A 156 -12.15 -16.26 -5.84
C THR A 156 -12.62 -17.26 -6.88
N MET A 157 -11.98 -18.40 -7.01
CA MET A 157 -12.46 -19.48 -7.90
C MET A 157 -13.85 -20.01 -7.51
N SER A 158 -14.26 -19.85 -6.25
CA SER A 158 -15.48 -20.42 -5.69
C SER A 158 -16.58 -19.39 -5.40
N GLY A 159 -16.37 -18.09 -5.73
CA GLY A 159 -17.37 -17.04 -5.48
C GLY A 159 -16.77 -15.69 -5.16
N ASN A 160 -17.57 -14.83 -4.55
CA ASN A 160 -17.17 -13.48 -4.17
C ASN A 160 -17.08 -13.33 -2.66
N VAL A 161 -16.09 -12.56 -2.22
CA VAL A 161 -15.85 -12.22 -0.81
C VAL A 161 -15.84 -10.70 -0.69
N VAL A 162 -16.60 -10.18 0.27
CA VAL A 162 -16.50 -8.78 0.71
C VAL A 162 -16.04 -8.75 2.14
N MET A 163 -14.95 -8.06 2.41
CA MET A 163 -14.38 -7.90 3.74
C MET A 163 -14.49 -6.46 4.22
N ASN A 164 -14.90 -6.29 5.47
CA ASN A 164 -14.79 -5.04 6.21
C ASN A 164 -14.14 -5.32 7.54
N GLY A 165 -13.23 -4.44 7.96
CA GLY A 165 -12.54 -4.67 9.22
C GLY A 165 -11.46 -3.65 9.50
N TYR A 166 -10.66 -3.95 10.50
CA TYR A 166 -9.48 -3.16 10.82
C TYR A 166 -8.37 -4.03 11.40
N TYR A 167 -7.15 -3.53 11.26
CA TYR A 167 -5.97 -3.97 11.98
C TYR A 167 -5.36 -2.77 12.70
N SER A 168 -5.05 -2.90 13.99
CA SER A 168 -4.53 -1.80 14.79
C SER A 168 -3.33 -2.22 15.62
N THR A 169 -2.29 -1.45 15.54
CA THR A 169 -1.12 -1.48 16.43
C THR A 169 -0.99 -0.16 17.20
N ALA A 170 -2.11 0.55 17.40
CA ALA A 170 -2.15 1.73 18.28
C ALA A 170 -1.63 1.42 19.70
N ASN A 171 -1.75 0.18 20.14
CA ASN A 171 -0.97 -0.40 21.22
C ASN A 171 -0.10 -1.52 20.63
N ALA A 172 1.18 -1.25 20.39
CA ALA A 172 2.11 -2.22 19.79
C ALA A 172 2.26 -3.52 20.61
N LYS A 173 2.06 -3.45 21.93
CA LYS A 173 2.10 -4.61 22.82
C LYS A 173 0.83 -5.46 22.77
N LYS A 174 -0.26 -4.93 22.18
CA LYS A 174 -1.54 -5.61 22.06
C LYS A 174 -2.18 -5.26 20.72
N PRO A 175 -1.68 -5.85 19.63
CA PRO A 175 -2.28 -5.64 18.30
C PRO A 175 -3.70 -6.21 18.28
N GLU A 176 -4.58 -5.52 17.59
CA GLU A 176 -5.99 -5.89 17.48
C GLU A 176 -6.36 -6.05 16.00
N MET A 177 -7.13 -7.08 15.69
CA MET A 177 -7.70 -7.28 14.38
C MET A 177 -9.18 -7.64 14.52
N LYS A 178 -10.01 -7.01 13.71
CA LYS A 178 -11.42 -7.37 13.55
C LYS A 178 -11.75 -7.40 12.07
N ALA A 179 -12.36 -8.50 11.62
CA ALA A 179 -12.78 -8.64 10.24
C ALA A 179 -14.15 -9.29 10.17
N GLY A 180 -15.02 -8.75 9.33
CA GLY A 180 -16.30 -9.33 8.96
C GLY A 180 -16.27 -9.67 7.47
N PHE A 181 -16.79 -10.84 7.11
CA PHE A 181 -16.81 -11.34 5.75
C PHE A 181 -18.25 -11.57 5.31
N LYS A 182 -18.55 -11.17 4.08
CA LYS A 182 -19.75 -11.56 3.37
C LYS A 182 -19.35 -12.39 2.17
N LEU A 183 -19.83 -13.62 2.11
CA LEU A 183 -19.57 -14.57 1.05
C LEU A 183 -20.82 -14.67 0.17
N SER A 184 -20.65 -14.71 -1.14
CA SER A 184 -21.74 -14.90 -2.09
C SER A 184 -21.27 -15.74 -3.27
N ASP A 185 -22.23 -16.44 -3.89
CA ASP A 185 -22.03 -17.26 -5.08
C ASP A 185 -20.96 -18.36 -4.89
N ILE A 186 -20.85 -18.89 -3.67
CA ILE A 186 -19.88 -19.93 -3.34
C ILE A 186 -20.31 -21.27 -3.94
N SER A 187 -19.44 -21.85 -4.79
CA SER A 187 -19.59 -23.19 -5.29
C SER A 187 -18.77 -24.17 -4.48
N PHE A 188 -19.44 -25.06 -3.74
CA PHE A 188 -18.78 -26.11 -2.94
C PHE A 188 -18.30 -27.30 -3.79
N SER A 189 -18.72 -27.40 -5.06
CA SER A 189 -18.30 -28.49 -5.96
C SER A 189 -16.84 -28.38 -6.42
N GLN A 190 -16.18 -27.26 -6.20
CA GLN A 190 -14.76 -27.04 -6.53
C GLN A 190 -13.84 -27.03 -5.31
N ALA A 191 -14.37 -27.37 -4.13
CA ALA A 191 -13.63 -27.37 -2.86
C ALA A 191 -13.01 -28.75 -2.52
N TYR A 192 -13.09 -29.73 -3.46
CA TYR A 192 -12.54 -31.06 -3.29
C TYR A 192 -11.55 -31.38 -4.42
#